data_3ca0a2c4fe03c3c93d549a7099c5d6d7
#
_entry.id   3ca0a2c4fe03c3c93d549a7099c5d6d7
#
_cell.length_a   1.000
_cell.length_b   1.000
_cell.length_c   1.000
_cell.angle_alpha   90.00
_cell.angle_beta   90.00
_cell.angle_gamma   90.00
#
_symmetry.space_group_name_H-M   'P 1'
#
loop_
_entity.id
_entity.type
_entity.pdbx_description
1 polymer ?
#
loop_
_entity_poly.entity_id
_entity_poly.type
_entity_poly.pdbx_seq_one_letter_code
_entity_poly.pdbx_strand_id
1 'polypeptide(L)'
;MKRLLFPALALALVAVPSAQEPDSKPNFSSQSELVVLHVSVKDKKGGYVGGLSQDAFRVLENRQPQEISFFHNQDAPVTVGMLIDASGSMAPNRDLVIAASMAFSKAMNPQDEFFVLGFNEQIHTPLPAEKPFTNFEPALRVALVQAIKARGQTAVYNAVNAGLDYVQRGGFERQVLVVLSDGGDNASSTTRAQVLANAQASNAVIYTIALVDPLDQEADPGFLSQLSESTGGVSFRPKNAKEIEDILQQVARDIRNLYTIGYVPSEAAASQARREALRRVAVDVRLPTGQKLAVRTRRAYLAGAGEGSGDVR
;
A
#
# COMPACT_ATOMS: atom_id res chain seq x y z
N MET A 1 -74.35 -67.70 -19.73
CA MET A 1 -74.16 -66.44 -18.98
C MET A 1 -73.06 -66.73 -17.93
N LYS A 2 -71.79 -66.41 -18.24
CA LYS A 2 -70.65 -66.61 -17.39
C LYS A 2 -70.26 -65.30 -16.72
N ARG A 3 -70.31 -65.22 -15.44
CA ARG A 3 -69.91 -64.10 -14.62
C ARG A 3 -68.39 -64.21 -14.39
N LEU A 4 -67.60 -63.27 -14.84
CA LEU A 4 -66.18 -63.12 -14.53
C LEU A 4 -66.01 -62.28 -13.27
N LEU A 5 -65.44 -62.89 -12.19
CA LEU A 5 -64.96 -62.22 -11.02
C LEU A 5 -63.54 -61.63 -11.33
N PHE A 6 -63.35 -60.35 -11.07
CA PHE A 6 -62.03 -59.72 -11.02
C PHE A 6 -61.61 -59.66 -9.54
N PRO A 7 -60.35 -60.06 -9.21
CA PRO A 7 -59.84 -59.80 -7.87
C PRO A 7 -59.29 -58.39 -7.77
N ALA A 8 -59.66 -57.68 -6.69
CA ALA A 8 -59.13 -56.39 -6.34
C ALA A 8 -57.71 -56.54 -5.76
N LEU A 9 -56.73 -55.92 -6.38
CA LEU A 9 -55.34 -55.86 -5.94
C LEU A 9 -55.23 -54.67 -4.96
N ALA A 10 -55.03 -54.97 -3.67
CA ALA A 10 -54.75 -53.97 -2.67
C ALA A 10 -53.28 -53.55 -2.73
N LEU A 11 -53.03 -52.27 -3.10
CA LEU A 11 -51.71 -51.65 -3.11
C LEU A 11 -51.38 -51.14 -1.72
N ALA A 12 -50.46 -51.85 -1.02
CA ALA A 12 -49.91 -51.40 0.25
C ALA A 12 -48.91 -50.27 0.03
N LEU A 13 -49.24 -49.07 0.51
CA LEU A 13 -48.34 -47.92 0.52
C LEU A 13 -47.34 -48.07 1.65
N VAL A 14 -46.07 -48.42 1.34
CA VAL A 14 -44.99 -48.45 2.30
C VAL A 14 -44.49 -47.00 2.47
N ALA A 15 -44.75 -46.42 3.63
CA ALA A 15 -44.18 -45.12 4.03
C ALA A 15 -42.67 -45.29 4.32
N VAL A 16 -41.81 -44.72 3.47
CA VAL A 16 -40.37 -44.62 3.69
C VAL A 16 -40.14 -43.42 4.63
N PRO A 17 -39.49 -43.62 5.80
CA PRO A 17 -39.14 -42.49 6.65
C PRO A 17 -38.10 -41.64 5.92
N SER A 18 -38.43 -40.37 5.70
CA SER A 18 -37.49 -39.34 5.19
C SER A 18 -36.40 -39.13 6.24
N ALA A 19 -35.20 -39.63 5.98
CA ALA A 19 -34.02 -39.26 6.73
C ALA A 19 -33.75 -37.77 6.53
N GLN A 20 -33.96 -36.95 7.55
CA GLN A 20 -33.46 -35.57 7.60
C GLN A 20 -31.93 -35.62 7.56
N GLU A 21 -31.33 -35.18 6.46
CA GLU A 21 -29.91 -34.87 6.40
C GLU A 21 -29.62 -33.75 7.41
N PRO A 22 -28.55 -33.86 8.22
CA PRO A 22 -28.15 -32.79 9.10
C PRO A 22 -27.56 -31.67 8.22
N ASP A 23 -28.34 -30.62 8.06
CA ASP A 23 -27.94 -29.37 7.38
C ASP A 23 -27.00 -28.63 8.34
N SER A 24 -25.71 -28.92 8.23
CA SER A 24 -24.65 -28.09 8.77
C SER A 24 -23.37 -28.37 8.01
N LYS A 25 -23.29 -27.84 6.77
CA LYS A 25 -22.00 -27.55 6.20
C LYS A 25 -21.41 -26.42 7.04
N PRO A 26 -20.27 -26.62 7.73
CA PRO A 26 -19.59 -25.51 8.36
C PRO A 26 -19.11 -24.62 7.21
N ASN A 27 -19.68 -23.44 7.13
CA ASN A 27 -19.29 -22.42 6.20
C ASN A 27 -17.98 -21.81 6.70
N PHE A 28 -16.87 -22.56 6.56
CA PHE A 28 -15.52 -22.06 6.76
C PHE A 28 -15.11 -21.26 5.52
N SER A 29 -15.64 -20.07 5.35
CA SER A 29 -14.96 -19.04 4.58
C SER A 29 -13.86 -18.43 5.46
N SER A 30 -12.83 -19.20 5.74
CA SER A 30 -11.57 -18.68 6.27
C SER A 30 -10.77 -18.17 5.09
N GLN A 31 -11.12 -17.01 4.59
CA GLN A 31 -10.15 -16.17 3.85
C GLN A 31 -9.18 -15.63 4.89
N SER A 32 -8.11 -16.38 5.10
CA SER A 32 -6.98 -15.93 5.91
C SER A 32 -6.20 -14.93 5.08
N GLU A 33 -6.50 -13.65 5.25
CA GLU A 33 -5.83 -12.57 4.55
C GLU A 33 -4.38 -12.46 5.03
N LEU A 34 -3.41 -12.58 4.11
CA LEU A 34 -1.99 -12.39 4.40
C LEU A 34 -1.73 -10.91 4.67
N VAL A 35 -1.28 -10.58 5.87
CA VAL A 35 -0.85 -9.24 6.23
C VAL A 35 0.62 -9.06 5.87
N VAL A 36 0.94 -8.09 5.04
CA VAL A 36 2.30 -7.76 4.61
C VAL A 36 2.79 -6.51 5.31
N LEU A 37 3.97 -6.60 5.92
CA LEU A 37 4.66 -5.50 6.60
C LEU A 37 5.99 -5.23 5.91
N HIS A 38 6.23 -3.97 5.59
CA HIS A 38 7.54 -3.48 5.17
C HIS A 38 8.24 -2.85 6.37
N VAL A 39 9.43 -3.36 6.71
CA VAL A 39 10.12 -3.02 7.95
C VAL A 39 11.50 -2.46 7.64
N SER A 40 11.77 -1.23 8.07
CA SER A 40 13.10 -0.62 8.04
C SER A 40 13.76 -0.76 9.41
N VAL A 41 15.00 -1.22 9.43
CA VAL A 41 15.78 -1.41 10.65
C VAL A 41 17.05 -0.57 10.59
N LYS A 42 17.26 0.29 11.58
CA LYS A 42 18.44 1.17 11.66
C LYS A 42 19.15 1.02 13.00
N ASP A 43 20.45 1.19 12.97
CA ASP A 43 21.27 1.29 14.18
C ASP A 43 21.12 2.68 14.84
N LYS A 44 21.77 2.88 15.97
CA LYS A 44 21.77 4.15 16.70
C LYS A 44 22.41 5.31 15.95
N LYS A 45 23.22 5.02 14.92
CA LYS A 45 23.88 6.02 14.07
C LYS A 45 23.06 6.34 12.82
N GLY A 46 21.88 5.68 12.65
CA GLY A 46 21.01 5.84 11.49
C GLY A 46 21.40 4.98 10.28
N GLY A 47 22.41 4.11 10.43
CA GLY A 47 22.81 3.14 9.40
C GLY A 47 21.77 2.02 9.27
N TYR A 48 21.49 1.58 8.05
CA TYR A 48 20.60 0.43 7.81
C TYR A 48 21.28 -0.85 8.28
N VAL A 49 20.51 -1.69 8.96
CA VAL A 49 20.95 -3.02 9.40
C VAL A 49 20.31 -4.04 8.48
N GLY A 50 21.11 -4.54 7.53
CA GLY A 50 20.72 -5.58 6.58
C GLY A 50 21.11 -6.98 7.04
N GLY A 51 20.63 -8.02 6.32
CA GLY A 51 21.05 -9.40 6.50
C GLY A 51 20.53 -10.09 7.78
N LEU A 52 19.56 -9.51 8.49
CA LEU A 52 18.95 -10.16 9.65
C LEU A 52 18.11 -11.36 9.20
N SER A 53 18.16 -12.46 9.96
CA SER A 53 17.29 -13.63 9.78
C SER A 53 15.90 -13.39 10.38
N GLN A 54 14.92 -14.19 9.98
CA GLN A 54 13.55 -14.15 10.48
C GLN A 54 13.48 -14.21 12.01
N ASP A 55 14.33 -15.02 12.64
CA ASP A 55 14.35 -15.24 14.10
C ASP A 55 14.67 -13.98 14.91
N ALA A 56 15.28 -12.97 14.26
CA ALA A 56 15.52 -11.68 14.90
C ALA A 56 14.24 -10.85 15.06
N PHE A 57 13.16 -11.18 14.34
CA PHE A 57 11.93 -10.41 14.29
C PHE A 57 10.82 -11.06 15.11
N ARG A 58 10.05 -10.24 15.79
CA ARG A 58 8.81 -10.62 16.47
C ARG A 58 7.69 -9.69 16.06
N VAL A 59 6.66 -10.24 15.44
CA VAL A 59 5.47 -9.49 15.05
C VAL A 59 4.40 -9.61 16.13
N LEU A 60 3.75 -8.50 16.42
CA LEU A 60 2.64 -8.41 17.37
C LEU A 60 1.46 -7.74 16.67
N GLU A 61 0.28 -8.35 16.71
CA GLU A 61 -0.98 -7.74 16.31
C GLU A 61 -1.87 -7.58 17.54
N ASN A 62 -2.36 -6.38 17.83
CA ASN A 62 -3.12 -6.06 19.03
C ASN A 62 -2.45 -6.61 20.33
N ARG A 63 -1.11 -6.57 20.39
CA ARG A 63 -0.22 -7.11 21.43
C ARG A 63 -0.17 -8.66 21.49
N GLN A 64 -0.80 -9.37 20.57
CA GLN A 64 -0.72 -10.83 20.46
C GLN A 64 0.41 -11.19 19.49
N PRO A 65 1.32 -12.11 19.85
CA PRO A 65 2.36 -12.59 18.94
C PRO A 65 1.74 -13.27 17.70
N GLN A 66 2.32 -12.99 16.54
CA GLN A 66 1.94 -13.61 15.28
C GLN A 66 3.10 -14.41 14.72
N GLU A 67 2.81 -15.56 14.11
CA GLU A 67 3.81 -16.38 13.43
C GLU A 67 4.11 -15.80 12.05
N ILE A 68 5.39 -15.59 11.76
CA ILE A 68 5.85 -15.09 10.46
C ILE A 68 5.79 -16.26 9.47
N SER A 69 4.89 -16.15 8.49
CA SER A 69 4.69 -17.15 7.42
C SER A 69 5.52 -16.85 6.17
N PHE A 70 5.93 -15.61 5.98
CA PHE A 70 6.73 -15.15 4.85
C PHE A 70 7.77 -14.14 5.31
N PHE A 71 9.02 -14.31 4.85
CA PHE A 71 10.11 -13.41 5.20
C PHE A 71 11.06 -13.22 4.03
N HIS A 72 11.28 -11.95 3.65
CA HIS A 72 12.21 -11.60 2.60
C HIS A 72 13.13 -10.48 3.07
N ASN A 73 14.45 -10.72 3.02
CA ASN A 73 15.49 -9.80 3.51
C ASN A 73 16.45 -9.35 2.40
N GLN A 74 16.17 -9.69 1.16
CA GLN A 74 16.98 -9.32 0.01
C GLN A 74 16.37 -8.14 -0.73
N ASP A 75 17.21 -7.45 -1.49
CA ASP A 75 16.76 -6.45 -2.42
C ASP A 75 15.95 -7.13 -3.54
N ALA A 76 14.66 -6.84 -3.57
CA ALA A 76 13.73 -7.34 -4.57
C ALA A 76 13.22 -6.17 -5.41
N PRO A 77 12.90 -6.39 -6.69
CA PRO A 77 12.30 -5.37 -7.52
C PRO A 77 11.01 -4.82 -6.92
N VAL A 78 10.75 -3.55 -7.18
CA VAL A 78 9.59 -2.82 -6.64
C VAL A 78 8.82 -2.11 -7.75
N THR A 79 7.50 -1.96 -7.54
CA THR A 79 6.68 -1.04 -8.32
C THR A 79 6.67 0.32 -7.63
N VAL A 80 7.13 1.36 -8.31
CA VAL A 80 7.24 2.72 -7.78
C VAL A 80 6.31 3.67 -8.51
N GLY A 81 5.38 4.27 -7.79
CA GLY A 81 4.58 5.38 -8.28
C GLY A 81 5.16 6.73 -7.87
N MET A 82 5.39 7.61 -8.82
CA MET A 82 5.77 8.99 -8.58
C MET A 82 4.56 9.90 -8.80
N LEU A 83 4.03 10.44 -7.71
CA LEU A 83 2.90 11.38 -7.71
C LEU A 83 3.46 12.78 -7.57
N ILE A 84 3.34 13.57 -8.61
CA ILE A 84 3.98 14.89 -8.69
C ILE A 84 2.91 15.97 -8.80
N ASP A 85 2.90 16.83 -7.82
CA ASP A 85 2.06 18.01 -7.82
C ASP A 85 2.45 18.94 -8.98
N ALA A 86 1.48 19.25 -9.80
CA ALA A 86 1.58 20.14 -10.95
C ALA A 86 0.75 21.42 -10.77
N SER A 87 0.42 21.78 -9.53
CA SER A 87 -0.25 23.04 -9.20
C SER A 87 0.64 24.26 -9.44
N GLY A 88 0.06 25.45 -9.38
CA GLY A 88 0.78 26.69 -9.65
C GLY A 88 1.93 26.95 -8.67
N SER A 89 1.82 26.55 -7.41
CA SER A 89 2.83 26.68 -6.36
C SER A 89 4.12 25.90 -6.68
N MET A 90 4.01 24.82 -7.47
CA MET A 90 5.16 23.96 -7.84
C MET A 90 6.02 24.50 -8.98
N ALA A 91 5.59 25.55 -9.68
CA ALA A 91 6.30 26.10 -10.84
C ALA A 91 7.79 26.43 -10.60
N PRO A 92 8.20 27.03 -9.47
CA PRO A 92 9.60 27.32 -9.19
C PRO A 92 10.49 26.09 -9.02
N ASN A 93 9.91 24.96 -8.61
CA ASN A 93 10.64 23.72 -8.28
C ASN A 93 10.66 22.70 -9.42
N ARG A 94 9.98 22.96 -10.53
CA ARG A 94 9.73 22.02 -11.61
C ARG A 94 10.97 21.29 -12.11
N ASP A 95 11.96 22.04 -12.61
CA ASP A 95 13.14 21.44 -13.25
C ASP A 95 13.98 20.64 -12.27
N LEU A 96 14.00 21.08 -11.01
CA LEU A 96 14.69 20.38 -9.94
C LEU A 96 13.98 19.07 -9.55
N VAL A 97 12.64 19.08 -9.47
CA VAL A 97 11.85 17.87 -9.22
C VAL A 97 12.10 16.85 -10.33
N ILE A 98 12.15 17.26 -11.61
CA ILE A 98 12.48 16.37 -12.72
C ILE A 98 13.89 15.80 -12.56
N ALA A 99 14.89 16.65 -12.31
CA ALA A 99 16.27 16.21 -12.16
C ALA A 99 16.46 15.24 -10.98
N ALA A 100 15.89 15.56 -9.82
CA ALA A 100 15.94 14.74 -8.63
C ALA A 100 15.21 13.39 -8.80
N SER A 101 14.06 13.39 -9.50
CA SER A 101 13.32 12.18 -9.83
C SER A 101 14.10 11.26 -10.78
N MET A 102 14.85 11.83 -11.71
CA MET A 102 15.74 11.05 -12.58
C MET A 102 16.94 10.50 -11.81
N ALA A 103 17.52 11.26 -10.88
CA ALA A 103 18.60 10.77 -10.01
C ALA A 103 18.10 9.64 -9.09
N PHE A 104 16.87 9.75 -8.58
CA PHE A 104 16.21 8.71 -7.80
C PHE A 104 16.04 7.41 -8.61
N SER A 105 15.51 7.48 -9.83
CA SER A 105 15.32 6.28 -10.66
C SER A 105 16.65 5.58 -10.98
N LYS A 106 17.75 6.32 -11.13
CA LYS A 106 19.10 5.75 -11.32
C LYS A 106 19.67 5.08 -10.08
N ALA A 107 19.25 5.50 -8.89
CA ALA A 107 19.66 4.90 -7.62
C ALA A 107 18.86 3.63 -7.26
N MET A 108 17.79 3.36 -8.00
CA MET A 108 16.92 2.20 -7.83
C MET A 108 17.46 0.97 -8.58
N ASN A 109 16.84 -0.19 -8.37
CA ASN A 109 17.21 -1.42 -9.07
C ASN A 109 16.84 -1.30 -10.57
N PRO A 110 17.69 -1.71 -11.52
CA PRO A 110 17.35 -1.70 -12.94
C PRO A 110 16.11 -2.51 -13.32
N GLN A 111 15.69 -3.43 -12.46
CA GLN A 111 14.47 -4.22 -12.65
C GLN A 111 13.22 -3.55 -12.08
N ASP A 112 13.38 -2.46 -11.29
CA ASP A 112 12.23 -1.73 -10.77
C ASP A 112 11.42 -1.11 -11.90
N GLU A 113 10.11 -1.05 -11.71
CA GLU A 113 9.23 -0.38 -12.64
C GLU A 113 8.62 0.87 -12.05
N PHE A 114 8.42 1.87 -12.90
CA PHE A 114 7.92 3.18 -12.51
C PHE A 114 6.65 3.52 -13.26
N PHE A 115 5.72 4.15 -12.57
CA PHE A 115 4.69 4.96 -13.19
C PHE A 115 4.74 6.40 -12.66
N VAL A 116 4.19 7.33 -13.41
CA VAL A 116 4.16 8.75 -13.06
C VAL A 116 2.71 9.24 -13.15
N LEU A 117 2.25 9.89 -12.09
CA LEU A 117 1.02 10.66 -12.10
C LEU A 117 1.37 12.13 -11.83
N GLY A 118 1.06 13.01 -12.78
CA GLY A 118 1.00 14.44 -12.52
C GLY A 118 -0.40 14.80 -12.06
N PHE A 119 -0.53 15.68 -11.09
CA PHE A 119 -1.85 16.11 -10.64
C PHE A 119 -1.92 17.61 -10.33
N ASN A 120 -3.05 18.16 -10.63
CA ASN A 120 -3.57 19.45 -10.19
C ASN A 120 -5.04 19.20 -9.77
N GLU A 121 -6.04 19.93 -10.26
CA GLU A 121 -7.46 19.56 -10.17
C GLU A 121 -7.81 18.31 -11.00
N GLN A 122 -6.91 17.88 -11.88
CA GLN A 122 -7.02 16.68 -12.72
C GLN A 122 -5.81 15.78 -12.53
N ILE A 123 -5.99 14.47 -12.78
CA ILE A 123 -4.91 13.49 -12.73
C ILE A 123 -4.46 13.20 -14.16
N HIS A 124 -3.16 13.29 -14.39
CA HIS A 124 -2.52 13.07 -15.68
C HIS A 124 -1.66 11.82 -15.62
N THR A 125 -1.86 10.90 -16.57
CA THR A 125 -1.07 9.66 -16.73
C THR A 125 -0.22 9.79 -17.99
N PRO A 126 1.03 10.27 -17.90
CA PRO A 126 1.84 10.56 -19.09
C PRO A 126 2.31 9.35 -19.87
N LEU A 127 2.37 8.17 -19.23
CA LEU A 127 2.70 6.92 -19.90
C LEU A 127 1.48 6.37 -20.65
N PRO A 128 1.68 5.66 -21.78
CA PRO A 128 0.58 5.05 -22.54
C PRO A 128 -0.23 4.07 -21.68
N ALA A 129 -1.56 4.06 -21.86
CA ALA A 129 -2.45 3.20 -21.10
C ALA A 129 -2.14 1.70 -21.29
N GLU A 130 -1.64 1.30 -22.47
CA GLU A 130 -1.24 -0.06 -22.80
C GLU A 130 0.08 -0.47 -22.15
N LYS A 131 0.90 0.50 -21.74
CA LYS A 131 2.18 0.29 -21.07
C LYS A 131 2.38 1.34 -19.96
N PRO A 132 1.59 1.26 -18.88
CA PRO A 132 1.55 2.28 -17.84
C PRO A 132 2.77 2.27 -16.91
N PHE A 133 3.62 1.25 -17.01
CA PHE A 133 4.86 1.10 -16.23
C PHE A 133 6.08 1.08 -17.13
N THR A 134 7.22 1.58 -16.65
CA THR A 134 8.47 1.59 -17.39
C THR A 134 9.68 1.50 -16.47
N ASN A 135 10.70 0.77 -16.89
CA ASN A 135 12.06 0.83 -16.36
C ASN A 135 13.02 1.51 -17.35
N PHE A 136 12.51 2.02 -18.47
CA PHE A 136 13.28 2.67 -19.51
C PHE A 136 13.44 4.16 -19.21
N GLU A 137 14.66 4.58 -18.85
CA GLU A 137 14.97 5.96 -18.43
C GLU A 137 14.46 7.06 -19.38
N PRO A 138 14.60 6.95 -20.72
CA PRO A 138 14.09 7.98 -21.62
C PRO A 138 12.56 8.13 -21.57
N ALA A 139 11.81 7.02 -21.44
CA ALA A 139 10.35 7.09 -21.31
C ALA A 139 9.94 7.73 -19.97
N LEU A 140 10.64 7.38 -18.88
CA LEU A 140 10.41 7.98 -17.57
C LEU A 140 10.68 9.50 -17.59
N ARG A 141 11.76 9.94 -18.23
CA ARG A 141 12.08 11.36 -18.38
C ARG A 141 10.98 12.11 -19.12
N VAL A 142 10.49 11.56 -20.24
CA VAL A 142 9.38 12.16 -21.00
C VAL A 142 8.13 12.25 -20.14
N ALA A 143 7.81 11.18 -19.41
CA ALA A 143 6.67 11.14 -18.51
C ALA A 143 6.76 12.20 -17.41
N LEU A 144 7.91 12.36 -16.76
CA LEU A 144 8.14 13.39 -15.74
C LEU A 144 7.97 14.81 -16.28
N VAL A 145 8.53 15.09 -17.47
CA VAL A 145 8.38 16.40 -18.13
C VAL A 145 6.91 16.70 -18.49
N GLN A 146 6.16 15.68 -18.90
CA GLN A 146 4.74 15.82 -19.24
C GLN A 146 3.83 15.91 -18.01
N ALA A 147 4.21 15.25 -16.91
CA ALA A 147 3.46 15.27 -15.65
C ALA A 147 3.38 16.67 -15.06
N ILE A 148 4.46 17.44 -15.15
CA ILE A 148 4.58 18.73 -14.47
C ILE A 148 4.19 19.88 -15.43
N LYS A 149 2.91 20.10 -15.61
CA LYS A 149 2.35 21.27 -16.29
C LYS A 149 1.77 22.21 -15.24
N ALA A 150 2.65 22.95 -14.55
CA ALA A 150 2.30 23.75 -13.38
C ALA A 150 1.25 24.81 -13.67
N ARG A 151 0.00 24.52 -13.31
CA ARG A 151 -1.15 25.47 -13.27
C ARG A 151 -2.34 24.80 -12.55
N GLY A 152 -3.25 25.61 -12.06
CA GLY A 152 -4.53 25.17 -11.48
C GLY A 152 -4.47 24.92 -9.97
N GLN A 153 -5.51 24.31 -9.47
CA GLN A 153 -5.70 23.95 -8.07
C GLN A 153 -5.04 22.59 -7.75
N THR A 154 -5.14 22.14 -6.50
CA THR A 154 -4.49 20.92 -6.03
C THR A 154 -5.52 19.91 -5.52
N ALA A 155 -5.53 18.69 -6.07
CA ALA A 155 -6.37 17.56 -5.63
C ALA A 155 -5.49 16.40 -5.13
N VAL A 156 -4.71 16.64 -4.06
CA VAL A 156 -3.74 15.65 -3.55
C VAL A 156 -4.41 14.40 -3.01
N TYR A 157 -5.60 14.49 -2.40
CA TYR A 157 -6.31 13.30 -1.89
C TYR A 157 -6.78 12.40 -3.04
N ASN A 158 -7.33 12.98 -4.11
CA ASN A 158 -7.69 12.22 -5.31
C ASN A 158 -6.46 11.59 -5.96
N ALA A 159 -5.33 12.32 -6.03
CA ALA A 159 -4.10 11.83 -6.62
C ALA A 159 -3.51 10.64 -5.84
N VAL A 160 -3.52 10.70 -4.51
CA VAL A 160 -3.08 9.58 -3.67
C VAL A 160 -3.96 8.35 -3.89
N ASN A 161 -5.29 8.50 -3.92
CA ASN A 161 -6.19 7.39 -4.21
C ASN A 161 -5.89 6.76 -5.58
N ALA A 162 -5.79 7.59 -6.62
CA ALA A 162 -5.43 7.09 -7.95
C ALA A 162 -4.07 6.39 -7.95
N GLY A 163 -3.08 6.91 -7.21
CA GLY A 163 -1.78 6.28 -7.05
C GLY A 163 -1.86 4.91 -6.37
N LEU A 164 -2.70 4.78 -5.35
CA LEU A 164 -2.96 3.51 -4.66
C LEU A 164 -3.61 2.47 -5.58
N ASP A 165 -4.55 2.89 -6.43
CA ASP A 165 -5.18 2.01 -7.43
C ASP A 165 -4.20 1.62 -8.55
N TYR A 166 -3.35 2.57 -8.96
CA TYR A 166 -2.37 2.31 -10.02
C TYR A 166 -1.27 1.36 -9.58
N VAL A 167 -0.72 1.54 -8.37
CA VAL A 167 0.41 0.74 -7.90
C VAL A 167 0.06 -0.74 -7.77
N GLN A 168 -1.21 -1.08 -7.53
CA GLN A 168 -1.71 -2.45 -7.47
C GLN A 168 -1.69 -3.18 -8.83
N ARG A 169 -1.61 -2.44 -9.94
CA ARG A 169 -1.51 -2.99 -11.30
C ARG A 169 -0.08 -3.34 -11.70
N GLY A 170 0.89 -2.98 -10.86
CA GLY A 170 2.30 -3.28 -11.09
C GLY A 170 2.62 -4.75 -10.94
N GLY A 171 3.77 -5.15 -11.49
CA GLY A 171 4.22 -6.54 -11.53
C GLY A 171 4.88 -7.04 -10.24
N PHE A 172 5.15 -6.17 -9.27
CA PHE A 172 5.89 -6.52 -8.06
C PHE A 172 5.05 -6.38 -6.80
N GLU A 173 5.23 -7.32 -5.86
CA GLU A 173 4.53 -7.32 -4.57
C GLU A 173 4.92 -6.12 -3.68
N ARG A 174 6.19 -5.68 -3.78
CA ARG A 174 6.65 -4.51 -3.07
C ARG A 174 6.21 -3.26 -3.82
N GLN A 175 5.33 -2.50 -3.20
CA GLN A 175 4.68 -1.33 -3.78
C GLN A 175 5.06 -0.08 -3.00
N VAL A 176 5.46 0.96 -3.71
CA VAL A 176 5.90 2.23 -3.12
C VAL A 176 5.27 3.40 -3.87
N LEU A 177 4.80 4.39 -3.12
CA LEU A 177 4.44 5.69 -3.66
C LEU A 177 5.40 6.77 -3.12
N VAL A 178 5.83 7.65 -4.00
CA VAL A 178 6.61 8.85 -3.65
C VAL A 178 5.79 10.06 -4.07
N VAL A 179 5.30 10.81 -3.09
CA VAL A 179 4.44 11.99 -3.30
C VAL A 179 5.27 13.25 -3.10
N LEU A 180 5.34 14.08 -4.13
CA LEU A 180 6.01 15.38 -4.11
C LEU A 180 4.93 16.48 -4.24
N SER A 181 4.64 17.17 -3.14
CA SER A 181 3.59 18.20 -3.05
C SER A 181 3.85 19.11 -1.85
N ASP A 182 3.20 20.24 -1.75
CA ASP A 182 3.11 21.04 -0.53
C ASP A 182 2.04 20.50 0.45
N GLY A 183 1.19 19.58 0.01
CA GLY A 183 0.16 18.89 0.78
C GLY A 183 -1.16 19.62 0.84
N GLY A 184 -1.27 20.80 0.24
CA GLY A 184 -2.52 21.53 0.10
C GLY A 184 -3.55 20.73 -0.70
N ASP A 185 -4.84 20.86 -0.33
CA ASP A 185 -5.95 20.25 -1.07
C ASP A 185 -7.14 21.19 -1.09
N ASN A 186 -7.48 21.64 -2.29
CA ASN A 186 -8.62 22.56 -2.49
C ASN A 186 -9.52 22.14 -3.67
N ALA A 187 -9.26 20.95 -4.28
CA ALA A 187 -10.00 20.47 -5.44
C ALA A 187 -10.39 18.99 -5.36
N SER A 188 -10.01 18.23 -4.33
CA SER A 188 -10.40 16.83 -4.25
C SER A 188 -11.88 16.64 -3.92
N SER A 189 -12.48 15.61 -4.52
CA SER A 189 -13.78 15.07 -4.12
C SER A 189 -13.66 14.07 -2.96
N THR A 190 -12.50 13.43 -2.81
CA THR A 190 -12.17 12.55 -1.69
C THR A 190 -11.84 13.37 -0.45
N THR A 191 -12.29 12.91 0.71
CA THR A 191 -11.95 13.55 1.99
C THR A 191 -10.61 13.05 2.53
N ARG A 192 -9.97 13.85 3.40
CA ARG A 192 -8.76 13.45 4.14
C ARG A 192 -8.93 12.12 4.87
N ALA A 193 -10.06 11.90 5.52
CA ALA A 193 -10.33 10.66 6.25
C ALA A 193 -10.39 9.44 5.32
N GLN A 194 -11.03 9.58 4.16
CA GLN A 194 -11.13 8.51 3.17
C GLN A 194 -9.78 8.12 2.60
N VAL A 195 -8.95 9.10 2.16
CA VAL A 195 -7.64 8.79 1.58
C VAL A 195 -6.71 8.14 2.62
N LEU A 196 -6.75 8.58 3.89
CA LEU A 196 -5.97 7.95 4.95
C LEU A 196 -6.44 6.51 5.24
N ALA A 197 -7.75 6.26 5.22
CA ALA A 197 -8.31 4.92 5.37
C ALA A 197 -7.87 4.01 4.21
N ASN A 198 -7.93 4.49 2.96
CA ASN A 198 -7.48 3.75 1.78
C ASN A 198 -5.97 3.45 1.83
N ALA A 199 -5.15 4.41 2.28
CA ALA A 199 -3.72 4.20 2.48
C ALA A 199 -3.44 3.13 3.56
N GLN A 200 -4.19 3.13 4.66
CA GLN A 200 -4.08 2.11 5.71
C GLN A 200 -4.54 0.72 5.25
N ALA A 201 -5.49 0.66 4.32
CA ALA A 201 -5.97 -0.59 3.73
C ALA A 201 -4.98 -1.17 2.70
N SER A 202 -4.17 -0.32 2.06
CA SER A 202 -3.21 -0.75 1.03
C SER A 202 -1.96 -1.38 1.64
N ASN A 203 -1.21 -2.15 0.82
CA ASN A 203 0.12 -2.67 1.17
C ASN A 203 1.26 -1.72 0.74
N ALA A 204 0.95 -0.62 0.06
CA ALA A 204 1.95 0.32 -0.41
C ALA A 204 2.61 1.11 0.74
N VAL A 205 3.91 1.33 0.65
CA VAL A 205 4.64 2.26 1.52
C VAL A 205 4.65 3.62 0.85
N ILE A 206 4.20 4.65 1.55
CA ILE A 206 4.11 6.01 1.00
C ILE A 206 5.20 6.90 1.61
N TYR A 207 6.10 7.40 0.78
CA TYR A 207 7.04 8.46 1.12
C TYR A 207 6.50 9.78 0.63
N THR A 208 6.64 10.83 1.43
CA THR A 208 6.19 12.17 1.04
C THR A 208 7.34 13.17 1.14
N ILE A 209 7.40 14.09 0.19
CA ILE A 209 8.36 15.19 0.16
C ILE A 209 7.54 16.48 0.12
N ALA A 210 7.50 17.15 1.26
CA ALA A 210 6.72 18.37 1.47
C ALA A 210 7.47 19.60 0.94
N LEU A 211 7.11 20.04 -0.26
CA LEU A 211 7.73 21.17 -0.96
C LEU A 211 7.01 22.48 -0.62
N VAL A 212 7.06 22.86 0.66
CA VAL A 212 6.27 23.98 1.21
C VAL A 212 6.96 25.31 0.97
N ASP A 213 6.26 26.25 0.32
CA ASP A 213 6.59 27.66 0.40
C ASP A 213 6.17 28.21 1.78
N PRO A 214 7.08 28.85 2.54
CA PRO A 214 6.73 29.43 3.84
C PRO A 214 5.63 30.49 3.79
N LEU A 215 5.34 31.06 2.63
CA LEU A 215 4.29 32.06 2.42
C LEU A 215 2.95 31.43 2.02
N ASP A 216 2.94 30.13 1.68
CA ASP A 216 1.73 29.43 1.30
C ASP A 216 0.94 28.99 2.54
N GLN A 217 -0.26 29.57 2.70
CA GLN A 217 -1.18 29.28 3.82
C GLN A 217 -2.05 28.04 3.56
N GLU A 218 -2.11 27.55 2.32
CA GLU A 218 -2.90 26.37 1.96
C GLU A 218 -2.10 25.07 2.12
N ALA A 219 -0.78 25.14 2.25
CA ALA A 219 0.07 23.99 2.42
C ALA A 219 -0.25 23.18 3.69
N ASP A 220 -0.40 21.86 3.57
CA ASP A 220 -0.64 20.94 4.69
C ASP A 220 0.44 19.84 4.79
N PRO A 221 1.66 20.17 5.25
CA PRO A 221 2.70 19.15 5.48
C PRO A 221 2.32 18.18 6.61
N GLY A 222 1.35 18.54 7.46
CA GLY A 222 0.81 17.66 8.50
C GLY A 222 0.04 16.48 7.91
N PHE A 223 -0.73 16.70 6.84
CA PHE A 223 -1.37 15.63 6.08
C PHE A 223 -0.33 14.68 5.49
N LEU A 224 0.69 15.21 4.82
CA LEU A 224 1.75 14.40 4.21
C LEU A 224 2.50 13.54 5.23
N SER A 225 2.76 14.09 6.44
CA SER A 225 3.35 13.32 7.54
C SER A 225 2.43 12.19 8.01
N GLN A 226 1.16 12.49 8.22
CA GLN A 226 0.17 11.49 8.64
C GLN A 226 0.01 10.38 7.60
N LEU A 227 -0.02 10.74 6.31
CA LEU A 227 -0.14 9.79 5.20
C LEU A 227 1.04 8.82 5.17
N SER A 228 2.28 9.32 5.19
CA SER A 228 3.47 8.47 5.16
C SER A 228 3.59 7.59 6.41
N GLU A 229 3.38 8.15 7.61
CA GLU A 229 3.43 7.41 8.87
C GLU A 229 2.39 6.28 8.93
N SER A 230 1.19 6.49 8.35
CA SER A 230 0.12 5.49 8.35
C SER A 230 0.49 4.22 7.59
N THR A 231 1.39 4.32 6.60
CA THR A 231 1.84 3.20 5.75
C THR A 231 3.24 2.67 6.12
N GLY A 232 3.89 3.27 7.12
CA GLY A 232 5.26 2.92 7.50
C GLY A 232 6.34 3.61 6.66
N GLY A 233 5.98 4.60 5.86
CA GLY A 233 6.93 5.46 5.14
C GLY A 233 7.50 6.60 5.99
N VAL A 234 8.05 7.61 5.32
CA VAL A 234 8.65 8.79 5.94
C VAL A 234 8.24 10.04 5.18
N SER A 235 7.90 11.09 5.91
CA SER A 235 7.73 12.42 5.35
C SER A 235 9.02 13.23 5.51
N PHE A 236 9.44 13.85 4.41
CA PHE A 236 10.59 14.74 4.38
C PHE A 236 10.15 16.16 4.10
N ARG A 237 10.83 17.10 4.72
CA ARG A 237 10.59 18.53 4.49
C ARG A 237 11.92 19.21 4.16
N PRO A 238 12.29 19.30 2.87
CA PRO A 238 13.52 19.96 2.45
C PRO A 238 13.45 21.45 2.80
N LYS A 239 14.56 22.01 3.26
CA LYS A 239 14.68 23.43 3.58
C LYS A 239 14.95 24.28 2.31
N ASN A 240 15.47 23.62 1.31
CA ASN A 240 15.76 24.21 0.02
C ASN A 240 15.69 23.14 -1.07
N ALA A 241 15.62 23.61 -2.28
CA ALA A 241 15.44 22.77 -3.45
C ALA A 241 16.58 21.76 -3.68
N LYS A 242 17.82 22.05 -3.25
CA LYS A 242 18.97 21.15 -3.42
C LYS A 242 18.87 19.89 -2.55
N GLU A 243 18.20 19.98 -1.42
CA GLU A 243 17.97 18.83 -0.52
C GLU A 243 17.04 17.77 -1.11
N ILE A 244 16.27 18.10 -2.17
CA ILE A 244 15.31 17.15 -2.77
C ILE A 244 16.04 15.93 -3.35
N GLU A 245 17.19 16.15 -4.02
CA GLU A 245 17.98 15.05 -4.57
C GLU A 245 18.52 14.13 -3.45
N ASP A 246 19.09 14.71 -2.39
CA ASP A 246 19.63 13.96 -1.26
C ASP A 246 18.54 13.14 -0.58
N ILE A 247 17.34 13.73 -0.40
CA ILE A 247 16.16 13.08 0.17
C ILE A 247 15.71 11.92 -0.73
N LEU A 248 15.59 12.12 -2.03
CA LEU A 248 15.18 11.05 -2.95
C LEU A 248 16.19 9.90 -2.98
N GLN A 249 17.49 10.20 -2.91
CA GLN A 249 18.53 9.17 -2.72
C GLN A 249 18.40 8.45 -1.39
N GLN A 250 18.01 9.17 -0.32
CA GLN A 250 17.72 8.54 0.98
C GLN A 250 16.49 7.64 0.89
N VAL A 251 15.44 8.05 0.20
CA VAL A 251 14.24 7.23 -0.07
C VAL A 251 14.64 5.96 -0.84
N ALA A 252 15.46 6.08 -1.89
CA ALA A 252 15.96 4.92 -2.63
C ALA A 252 16.70 3.93 -1.71
N ARG A 253 17.62 4.43 -0.87
CA ARG A 253 18.33 3.58 0.10
C ARG A 253 17.38 2.93 1.09
N ASP A 254 16.34 3.64 1.56
CA ASP A 254 15.36 3.08 2.49
C ASP A 254 14.57 1.93 1.84
N ILE A 255 14.06 2.14 0.63
CA ILE A 255 13.31 1.12 -0.13
C ILE A 255 14.12 -0.16 -0.33
N ARG A 256 15.41 -0.03 -0.66
CA ARG A 256 16.31 -1.18 -0.90
C ARG A 256 16.66 -1.97 0.36
N ASN A 257 16.52 -1.35 1.53
CA ASN A 257 16.84 -1.97 2.83
C ASN A 257 15.58 -2.38 3.62
N LEU A 258 14.41 -2.41 2.99
CA LEU A 258 13.19 -2.89 3.63
C LEU A 258 13.19 -4.42 3.71
N TYR A 259 12.89 -4.93 4.90
CA TYR A 259 12.44 -6.31 5.07
C TYR A 259 10.96 -6.41 4.70
N THR A 260 10.56 -7.49 4.06
CA THR A 260 9.16 -7.80 3.83
C THR A 260 8.78 -9.00 4.69
N ILE A 261 7.81 -8.81 5.57
CA ILE A 261 7.35 -9.81 6.53
C ILE A 261 5.88 -10.04 6.31
N GLY A 262 5.47 -11.29 6.10
CA GLY A 262 4.08 -11.69 6.00
C GLY A 262 3.67 -12.58 7.16
N TYR A 263 2.45 -12.41 7.64
CA TYR A 263 1.82 -13.28 8.61
C TYR A 263 0.32 -13.42 8.34
N VAL A 264 -0.23 -14.56 8.74
CA VAL A 264 -1.68 -14.77 8.74
C VAL A 264 -2.17 -14.56 10.16
N PRO A 265 -3.11 -13.62 10.41
CA PRO A 265 -3.63 -13.38 11.74
C PRO A 265 -4.18 -14.65 12.39
N SER A 266 -3.76 -14.93 13.63
CA SER A 266 -4.26 -16.08 14.38
C SER A 266 -5.78 -16.00 14.58
N GLU A 267 -6.47 -17.14 14.78
CA GLU A 267 -7.93 -17.17 15.00
C GLU A 267 -8.37 -16.29 16.19
N ALA A 268 -7.55 -16.20 17.23
CA ALA A 268 -7.79 -15.31 18.36
C ALA A 268 -7.74 -13.83 17.93
N ALA A 269 -6.77 -13.45 17.09
CA ALA A 269 -6.67 -12.13 16.50
C ALA A 269 -7.82 -11.88 15.50
N ALA A 270 -8.17 -12.86 14.67
CA ALA A 270 -9.26 -12.78 13.71
C ALA A 270 -10.65 -12.64 14.39
N SER A 271 -10.91 -13.31 15.51
CA SER A 271 -12.16 -13.18 16.25
C SER A 271 -12.31 -11.80 16.93
N GLN A 272 -11.22 -11.22 17.40
CA GLN A 272 -11.17 -9.86 17.92
C GLN A 272 -11.33 -8.83 16.78
N ALA A 273 -10.84 -9.14 15.60
CA ALA A 273 -10.91 -8.32 14.39
C ALA A 273 -12.32 -8.09 13.84
N ARG A 274 -13.22 -9.03 14.02
CA ARG A 274 -14.65 -8.83 13.68
C ARG A 274 -15.30 -7.71 14.50
N ARG A 275 -14.63 -7.25 15.57
CA ARG A 275 -15.07 -6.16 16.45
C ARG A 275 -14.36 -4.84 16.18
N GLU A 276 -13.12 -4.87 15.66
CA GLU A 276 -12.31 -3.69 15.41
C GLU A 276 -11.75 -3.73 13.99
N ALA A 277 -12.22 -2.84 13.10
CA ALA A 277 -11.72 -2.75 11.72
C ALA A 277 -10.23 -2.34 11.69
N LEU A 278 -9.76 -1.51 12.64
CA LEU A 278 -8.38 -1.06 12.75
C LEU A 278 -7.57 -1.97 13.65
N ARG A 279 -6.54 -2.62 13.11
CA ARG A 279 -5.62 -3.53 13.82
C ARG A 279 -4.27 -2.87 14.04
N ARG A 280 -3.83 -2.85 15.29
CA ARG A 280 -2.52 -2.30 15.65
C ARG A 280 -1.44 -3.34 15.46
N VAL A 281 -0.33 -2.93 14.83
CA VAL A 281 0.82 -3.79 14.56
C VAL A 281 2.07 -3.20 15.17
N ALA A 282 2.92 -4.06 15.73
CA ALA A 282 4.26 -3.72 16.17
C ALA A 282 5.25 -4.80 15.74
N VAL A 283 6.46 -4.38 15.40
CA VAL A 283 7.58 -5.28 15.10
C VAL A 283 8.73 -4.96 16.02
N ASP A 284 9.15 -5.95 16.81
CA ASP A 284 10.35 -5.89 17.63
C ASP A 284 11.47 -6.61 16.91
N VAL A 285 12.69 -6.04 16.98
CA VAL A 285 13.91 -6.69 16.46
C VAL A 285 14.91 -6.88 17.59
N ARG A 286 15.39 -8.10 17.76
CA ARG A 286 16.35 -8.47 18.82
C ARG A 286 17.59 -9.06 18.21
N LEU A 287 18.73 -8.49 18.60
CA LEU A 287 20.04 -9.06 18.30
C LEU A 287 20.60 -9.79 19.51
N PRO A 288 21.39 -10.87 19.32
CA PRO A 288 22.09 -11.55 20.42
C PRO A 288 23.01 -10.61 21.20
N THR A 289 23.52 -9.56 20.55
CA THR A 289 24.39 -8.54 21.15
C THR A 289 23.68 -7.58 22.11
N GLY A 290 22.33 -7.61 22.17
CA GLY A 290 21.53 -6.67 22.96
C GLY A 290 21.54 -5.23 22.42
N GLN A 291 22.06 -5.00 21.22
CA GLN A 291 22.07 -3.67 20.59
C GLN A 291 20.65 -3.19 20.35
N LYS A 292 20.33 -1.95 20.76
CA LYS A 292 19.05 -1.32 20.48
C LYS A 292 19.02 -0.83 19.03
N LEU A 293 17.96 -1.19 18.31
CA LEU A 293 17.69 -0.82 16.94
C LEU A 293 16.45 0.10 16.85
N ALA A 294 16.44 0.97 15.87
CA ALA A 294 15.25 1.72 15.50
C ALA A 294 14.49 0.92 14.41
N VAL A 295 13.29 0.50 14.73
CA VAL A 295 12.44 -0.28 13.84
C VAL A 295 11.27 0.59 13.40
N ARG A 296 11.04 0.65 12.09
CA ARG A 296 9.93 1.40 11.48
C ARG A 296 9.13 0.49 10.56
N THR A 297 7.82 0.49 10.75
CA THR A 297 6.80 -0.13 9.90
C THR A 297 5.49 0.60 10.11
N ARG A 298 4.42 0.23 9.39
CA ARG A 298 3.07 0.71 9.71
C ARG A 298 2.69 0.32 11.14
N ARG A 299 1.96 1.18 11.83
CA ARG A 299 1.52 0.94 13.20
C ARG A 299 0.13 0.31 13.29
N ALA A 300 -0.61 0.36 12.20
CA ALA A 300 -1.95 -0.22 12.10
C ALA A 300 -2.33 -0.45 10.63
N TYR A 301 -3.32 -1.29 10.39
CA TYR A 301 -3.96 -1.49 9.09
C TYR A 301 -5.47 -1.71 9.26
N LEU A 302 -6.24 -1.48 8.19
CA LEU A 302 -7.67 -1.78 8.15
C LEU A 302 -7.87 -3.19 7.60
N ALA A 303 -8.47 -4.06 8.41
CA ALA A 303 -8.81 -5.42 7.98
C ALA A 303 -10.09 -5.44 7.16
N GLY A 304 -10.14 -6.27 6.10
CA GLY A 304 -11.34 -6.48 5.28
C GLY A 304 -11.56 -5.43 4.19
N ALA A 305 -10.60 -4.57 3.89
CA ALA A 305 -10.72 -3.59 2.80
C ALA A 305 -10.37 -4.15 1.40
N GLY A 306 -9.93 -5.41 1.31
CA GLY A 306 -9.54 -6.06 0.04
C GLY A 306 -10.70 -6.58 -0.82
N GLU A 307 -11.95 -6.53 -0.38
CA GLU A 307 -13.11 -7.06 -1.10
C GLU A 307 -13.94 -5.98 -1.82
N GLY A 308 -13.35 -5.09 -2.57
CA GLY A 308 -14.10 -3.99 -3.18
C GLY A 308 -13.70 -3.55 -4.58
N SER A 309 -13.35 -4.46 -5.51
CA SER A 309 -13.37 -4.08 -6.94
C SER A 309 -13.33 -5.28 -7.90
N GLY A 310 -14.33 -6.13 -7.82
CA GLY A 310 -14.46 -7.27 -8.74
C GLY A 310 -15.92 -7.61 -9.02
N ASP A 311 -16.76 -6.61 -9.34
CA ASP A 311 -17.99 -6.86 -10.10
C ASP A 311 -18.61 -5.53 -10.59
N VAL A 312 -18.15 -5.05 -11.74
CA VAL A 312 -18.95 -4.19 -12.59
C VAL A 312 -18.97 -4.84 -13.98
N ARG A 313 -20.15 -5.42 -14.28
CA ARG A 313 -20.52 -5.96 -15.59
C ARG A 313 -20.48 -4.88 -16.67
#